data_0851a43fc0cca7bbe86356688b22d404
#
_entry.id   0851a43fc0cca7bbe86356688b22d404
#
_cell.length_a   1.000
_cell.length_b   1.000
_cell.length_c   1.000
_cell.angle_alpha   90.00
_cell.angle_beta   90.00
_cell.angle_gamma   90.00
#
_symmetry.space_group_name_H-M   'P 1'
#
loop_
_entity.id
_entity.type
_entity.pdbx_description
1 polymer ?
#
loop_
_entity_poly.entity_id
_entity_poly.type
_entity_poly.pdbx_seq_one_letter_code
_entity_poly.pdbx_strand_id
1 'polypeptide(L)'
;YFRYYDVRQASGITTAGQFIIRFIEDKMNEYLNKVLQTQGQKDYIVASDTDSIYVCLDKLVEKTCKGKTNEQITDFIGRVCDSRLEPYIEKCFAELADYSNAFKNAMVMKREVIANKGIWVAKKRYMLNVIDEEGIRLSEPKLKLMGIEAVKSSTPQVCRGKIKDAIKIIMSKKESDLHDFVAEFKKEFKELPPEAIAFPRSCNNLRKYRDNANIFIKGTPIHVKGALIYNHQVKEFGLQNKFPYIQEGDKIKFIKLVEANPFKFDVISYITSLPTEFKLKQYVDYETQFEKTFLDPMRFILQAIGWEHEPKASLEAFFG
;
A
#
# COMPACT_ATOMS: atom_id res chain seq x y z
N TYR A 1 15.30 23.49 5.47
CA TYR A 1 16.65 23.21 5.80
C TYR A 1 17.68 23.93 4.96
N PHE A 2 17.26 25.06 4.37
CA PHE A 2 18.12 25.88 3.57
C PHE A 2 18.58 27.13 4.36
N ARG A 3 19.66 27.74 3.89
CA ARG A 3 20.23 28.96 4.44
C ARG A 3 19.18 30.09 4.62
N TYR A 4 18.16 30.11 3.78
CA TYR A 4 17.08 31.09 3.78
C TYR A 4 15.74 30.45 4.14
N TYR A 5 15.67 29.83 5.31
CA TYR A 5 14.46 29.20 5.81
C TYR A 5 13.37 30.23 6.12
N ASP A 6 12.24 30.17 5.41
CA ASP A 6 11.03 30.92 5.71
C ASP A 6 9.80 30.01 5.53
N VAL A 7 9.09 29.77 6.63
CA VAL A 7 7.87 28.94 6.67
C VAL A 7 6.77 29.50 5.78
N ARG A 8 6.69 30.84 5.65
CA ARG A 8 5.66 31.50 4.83
C ARG A 8 5.85 31.20 3.35
N GLN A 9 7.09 31.17 2.87
CA GLN A 9 7.40 30.79 1.49
C GLN A 9 7.06 29.33 1.24
N ALA A 10 7.43 28.42 2.14
CA ALA A 10 7.09 27.01 2.03
C ALA A 10 5.57 26.78 2.05
N SER A 11 4.84 27.49 2.91
CA SER A 11 3.39 27.49 2.96
C SER A 11 2.78 28.03 1.67
N GLY A 12 3.31 29.12 1.12
CA GLY A 12 2.86 29.70 -0.15
C GLY A 12 2.98 28.71 -1.31
N ILE A 13 4.12 28.03 -1.44
CA ILE A 13 4.35 27.03 -2.47
C ILE A 13 3.34 25.87 -2.36
N THR A 14 3.13 25.34 -1.15
CA THR A 14 2.19 24.22 -0.95
C THR A 14 0.74 24.63 -1.18
N THR A 15 0.35 25.83 -0.76
CA THR A 15 -1.00 26.36 -0.99
C THR A 15 -1.26 26.62 -2.48
N ALA A 16 -0.28 27.18 -3.19
CA ALA A 16 -0.37 27.36 -4.63
C ALA A 16 -0.51 26.02 -5.36
N GLY A 17 0.28 25.02 -4.98
CA GLY A 17 0.15 23.66 -5.55
C GLY A 17 -1.24 23.05 -5.31
N GLN A 18 -1.79 23.18 -4.09
CA GLN A 18 -3.14 22.73 -3.78
C GLN A 18 -4.22 23.45 -4.60
N PHE A 19 -4.05 24.75 -4.81
CA PHE A 19 -4.98 25.52 -5.64
C PHE A 19 -4.91 25.07 -7.12
N ILE A 20 -3.71 24.95 -7.66
CA ILE A 20 -3.49 24.56 -9.07
C ILE A 20 -4.08 23.18 -9.36
N ILE A 21 -3.85 22.20 -8.50
CA ILE A 21 -4.36 20.85 -8.75
C ILE A 21 -5.88 20.81 -8.71
N ARG A 22 -6.54 21.50 -7.77
CA ARG A 22 -8.00 21.60 -7.71
C ARG A 22 -8.57 22.34 -8.92
N PHE A 23 -7.93 23.42 -9.34
CA PHE A 23 -8.33 24.15 -10.55
C PHE A 23 -8.35 23.23 -11.78
N ILE A 24 -7.31 22.41 -11.97
CA ILE A 24 -7.26 21.45 -13.08
C ILE A 24 -8.27 20.32 -12.93
N GLU A 25 -8.54 19.82 -11.73
CA GLU A 25 -9.61 18.85 -11.45
C GLU A 25 -10.96 19.38 -11.94
N ASP A 26 -11.33 20.60 -11.55
CA ASP A 26 -12.59 21.23 -11.92
C ASP A 26 -12.67 21.42 -13.44
N LYS A 27 -11.61 21.97 -14.06
CA LYS A 27 -11.56 22.20 -15.51
C LYS A 27 -11.66 20.91 -16.31
N MET A 28 -10.99 19.84 -15.90
CA MET A 28 -11.05 18.54 -16.55
C MET A 28 -12.43 17.90 -16.42
N ASN A 29 -13.07 18.00 -15.24
CA ASN A 29 -14.43 17.53 -15.02
C ASN A 29 -15.43 18.30 -15.89
N GLU A 30 -15.36 19.64 -15.96
CA GLU A 30 -16.18 20.48 -16.84
C GLU A 30 -16.04 20.06 -18.30
N TYR A 31 -14.79 19.90 -18.77
CA TYR A 31 -14.48 19.52 -20.14
C TYR A 31 -15.06 18.15 -20.51
N LEU A 32 -14.78 17.14 -19.68
CA LEU A 32 -15.24 15.76 -19.93
C LEU A 32 -16.76 15.65 -19.85
N ASN A 33 -17.42 16.30 -18.91
CA ASN A 33 -18.87 16.34 -18.84
C ASN A 33 -19.49 16.97 -20.10
N LYS A 34 -18.89 18.05 -20.63
CA LYS A 34 -19.33 18.68 -21.87
C LYS A 34 -19.15 17.76 -23.09
N VAL A 35 -17.96 17.18 -23.26
CA VAL A 35 -17.63 16.32 -24.40
C VAL A 35 -18.43 15.02 -24.37
N LEU A 36 -18.60 14.42 -23.20
CA LEU A 36 -19.32 13.16 -23.03
C LEU A 36 -20.82 13.32 -22.78
N GLN A 37 -21.32 14.57 -22.75
CA GLN A 37 -22.73 14.92 -22.56
C GLN A 37 -23.34 14.30 -21.29
N THR A 38 -22.62 14.38 -20.16
CA THR A 38 -23.05 13.85 -18.87
C THR A 38 -23.64 14.92 -17.95
N GLN A 39 -23.97 16.09 -18.49
CA GLN A 39 -24.72 17.18 -17.85
C GLN A 39 -24.09 17.69 -16.52
N GLY A 40 -22.79 17.60 -16.38
CA GLY A 40 -22.08 18.02 -15.16
C GLY A 40 -22.23 17.09 -13.94
N GLN A 41 -22.87 15.93 -14.13
CA GLN A 41 -23.23 15.04 -13.02
C GLN A 41 -22.15 13.98 -12.70
N LYS A 42 -21.11 13.86 -13.53
CA LYS A 42 -20.09 12.83 -13.33
C LYS A 42 -18.76 13.42 -12.91
N ASP A 43 -18.21 12.88 -11.84
CA ASP A 43 -16.81 13.10 -11.49
C ASP A 43 -15.94 12.11 -12.26
N TYR A 44 -15.07 12.63 -13.11
CA TYR A 44 -14.11 11.87 -13.89
C TYR A 44 -12.75 11.79 -13.23
N ILE A 45 -12.49 12.62 -12.19
CA ILE A 45 -11.23 12.64 -11.46
C ILE A 45 -11.39 11.77 -10.23
N VAL A 46 -10.95 10.53 -10.34
CA VAL A 46 -11.08 9.53 -9.26
C VAL A 46 -10.12 9.77 -8.09
N ALA A 47 -9.01 10.45 -8.35
CA ALA A 47 -8.04 10.85 -7.33
C ALA A 47 -7.10 11.94 -7.86
N SER A 48 -6.49 12.69 -6.93
CA SER A 48 -5.35 13.56 -7.19
C SER A 48 -4.30 13.39 -6.11
N ASP A 49 -3.04 13.62 -6.44
CA ASP A 49 -1.95 13.60 -5.46
C ASP A 49 -0.87 14.62 -5.85
N THR A 50 -0.77 15.67 -5.05
CA THR A 50 0.24 16.74 -5.15
C THR A 50 0.26 17.47 -6.50
N ASP A 51 0.71 16.82 -7.56
CA ASP A 51 0.94 17.34 -8.91
C ASP A 51 0.36 16.44 -10.02
N SER A 52 -0.41 15.43 -9.66
CA SER A 52 -1.01 14.48 -10.60
C SER A 52 -2.52 14.31 -10.37
N ILE A 53 -3.25 14.06 -11.47
CA ILE A 53 -4.67 13.69 -11.47
C ILE A 53 -4.85 12.31 -12.10
N TYR A 54 -5.83 11.56 -11.63
CA TYR A 54 -6.22 10.25 -12.15
C TYR A 54 -7.58 10.34 -12.78
N VAL A 55 -7.61 10.23 -14.10
CA VAL A 55 -8.82 10.43 -14.91
C VAL A 55 -9.43 9.08 -15.29
N CYS A 56 -10.69 8.85 -14.95
CA CYS A 56 -11.46 7.68 -15.39
C CYS A 56 -12.10 7.96 -16.74
N LEU A 57 -11.67 7.27 -17.78
CA LEU A 57 -12.17 7.42 -19.15
C LEU A 57 -13.11 6.28 -19.60
N ASP A 58 -13.67 5.49 -18.67
CA ASP A 58 -14.55 4.36 -18.97
C ASP A 58 -15.73 4.76 -19.86
N LYS A 59 -16.38 5.90 -19.57
CA LYS A 59 -17.50 6.39 -20.41
C LYS A 59 -17.10 6.75 -21.84
N LEU A 60 -15.88 7.25 -22.03
CA LEU A 60 -15.34 7.51 -23.36
C LEU A 60 -15.11 6.19 -24.11
N VAL A 61 -14.50 5.22 -23.44
CA VAL A 61 -14.24 3.89 -24.01
C VAL A 61 -15.54 3.17 -24.35
N GLU A 62 -16.52 3.15 -23.45
CA GLU A 62 -17.84 2.56 -23.68
C GLU A 62 -18.56 3.14 -24.90
N LYS A 63 -18.46 4.48 -25.13
CA LYS A 63 -19.10 5.16 -26.25
C LYS A 63 -18.38 4.92 -27.59
N THR A 64 -17.04 4.87 -27.57
CA THR A 64 -16.25 5.01 -28.84
C THR A 64 -15.46 3.76 -29.19
N CYS A 65 -15.26 2.83 -28.28
CA CYS A 65 -14.36 1.69 -28.47
C CYS A 65 -15.06 0.31 -28.42
N LYS A 66 -16.35 0.25 -28.72
CA LYS A 66 -17.10 -1.02 -28.76
C LYS A 66 -16.44 -2.00 -29.74
N GLY A 67 -16.14 -3.21 -29.28
CA GLY A 67 -15.55 -4.27 -30.11
C GLY A 67 -14.06 -4.13 -30.42
N LYS A 68 -13.37 -3.13 -29.84
CA LYS A 68 -11.91 -2.96 -29.99
C LYS A 68 -11.12 -3.78 -28.99
N THR A 69 -9.91 -4.17 -29.38
CA THR A 69 -8.96 -4.84 -28.49
C THR A 69 -8.38 -3.86 -27.45
N ASN A 70 -7.81 -4.39 -26.36
CA ASN A 70 -7.15 -3.55 -25.35
C ASN A 70 -6.04 -2.69 -25.93
N GLU A 71 -5.28 -3.18 -26.90
CA GLU A 71 -4.25 -2.41 -27.61
C GLU A 71 -4.84 -1.23 -28.36
N GLN A 72 -5.89 -1.48 -29.18
CA GLN A 72 -6.59 -0.45 -29.93
C GLN A 72 -7.23 0.62 -29.02
N ILE A 73 -7.76 0.19 -27.86
CA ILE A 73 -8.30 1.11 -26.85
C ILE A 73 -7.18 1.98 -26.29
N THR A 74 -6.04 1.37 -25.94
CA THR A 74 -4.91 2.12 -25.37
C THR A 74 -4.32 3.12 -26.36
N ASP A 75 -4.19 2.74 -27.65
CA ASP A 75 -3.76 3.65 -28.72
C ASP A 75 -4.74 4.81 -28.92
N PHE A 76 -6.03 4.52 -28.83
CA PHE A 76 -7.06 5.55 -28.90
C PHE A 76 -6.95 6.53 -27.73
N ILE A 77 -6.84 6.01 -26.49
CA ILE A 77 -6.69 6.85 -25.28
C ILE A 77 -5.40 7.66 -25.34
N GLY A 78 -4.27 7.07 -25.77
CA GLY A 78 -3.03 7.80 -25.98
C GLY A 78 -3.22 9.01 -26.90
N ARG A 79 -3.80 8.79 -28.09
CA ARG A 79 -4.12 9.89 -29.03
C ARG A 79 -5.07 10.94 -28.45
N VAL A 80 -6.06 10.54 -27.66
CA VAL A 80 -6.97 11.49 -26.99
C VAL A 80 -6.20 12.34 -25.98
N CYS A 81 -5.31 11.73 -25.18
CA CYS A 81 -4.46 12.47 -24.24
C CYS A 81 -3.63 13.51 -24.99
N ASP A 82 -2.86 13.08 -25.98
CA ASP A 82 -1.90 13.92 -26.71
C ASP A 82 -2.58 15.04 -27.51
N SER A 83 -3.73 14.75 -28.15
CA SER A 83 -4.39 15.68 -29.09
C SER A 83 -5.53 16.52 -28.49
N ARG A 84 -6.02 16.15 -27.30
CA ARG A 84 -7.18 16.81 -26.69
C ARG A 84 -6.97 17.20 -25.23
N LEU A 85 -6.56 16.25 -24.37
CA LEU A 85 -6.49 16.52 -22.94
C LEU A 85 -5.29 17.38 -22.58
N GLU A 86 -4.09 17.04 -23.06
CA GLU A 86 -2.87 17.84 -22.79
C GLU A 86 -2.98 19.28 -23.34
N PRO A 87 -3.41 19.52 -24.61
CA PRO A 87 -3.60 20.87 -25.10
C PRO A 87 -4.68 21.67 -24.33
N TYR A 88 -5.73 20.99 -23.86
CA TYR A 88 -6.72 21.63 -23.01
C TYR A 88 -6.16 22.04 -21.64
N ILE A 89 -5.38 21.18 -21.00
CA ILE A 89 -4.70 21.46 -19.73
C ILE A 89 -3.72 22.63 -19.90
N GLU A 90 -2.93 22.64 -20.99
CA GLU A 90 -1.99 23.72 -21.32
C GLU A 90 -2.72 25.07 -21.46
N LYS A 91 -3.86 25.08 -22.15
CA LYS A 91 -4.73 26.26 -22.28
C LYS A 91 -5.22 26.73 -20.89
N CYS A 92 -5.70 25.82 -20.05
CA CYS A 92 -6.15 26.16 -18.70
C CYS A 92 -5.02 26.74 -17.82
N PHE A 93 -3.80 26.21 -17.93
CA PHE A 93 -2.64 26.79 -17.25
C PHE A 93 -2.25 28.17 -17.78
N ALA A 94 -2.36 28.41 -19.09
CA ALA A 94 -2.14 29.73 -19.65
C ALA A 94 -3.18 30.74 -19.12
N GLU A 95 -4.47 30.39 -19.12
CA GLU A 95 -5.54 31.20 -18.54
C GLU A 95 -5.29 31.51 -17.05
N LEU A 96 -4.82 30.53 -16.29
CA LEU A 96 -4.49 30.71 -14.88
C LEU A 96 -3.28 31.62 -14.66
N ALA A 97 -2.26 31.49 -15.52
CA ALA A 97 -1.07 32.35 -15.48
C ALA A 97 -1.44 33.82 -15.77
N ASP A 98 -2.29 34.06 -16.77
CA ASP A 98 -2.79 35.40 -17.09
C ASP A 98 -3.64 35.97 -15.95
N TYR A 99 -4.55 35.18 -15.38
CA TYR A 99 -5.37 35.58 -14.24
C TYR A 99 -4.55 35.95 -13.02
N SER A 100 -3.49 35.17 -12.73
CA SER A 100 -2.60 35.40 -11.58
C SER A 100 -1.50 36.43 -11.86
N ASN A 101 -1.48 37.05 -13.03
CA ASN A 101 -0.44 37.97 -13.49
C ASN A 101 0.97 37.37 -13.34
N ALA A 102 1.12 36.09 -13.66
CA ALA A 102 2.39 35.39 -13.58
C ALA A 102 3.35 35.88 -14.68
N PHE A 103 4.64 35.97 -14.35
CA PHE A 103 5.68 36.38 -15.30
C PHE A 103 5.73 35.49 -16.55
N LYS A 104 5.48 34.17 -16.38
CA LYS A 104 5.34 33.18 -17.44
C LYS A 104 4.54 31.99 -16.97
N ASN A 105 3.86 31.32 -17.91
CA ASN A 105 3.37 29.97 -17.65
C ASN A 105 4.53 29.00 -17.61
N ALA A 106 4.79 28.38 -16.45
CA ALA A 106 5.81 27.34 -16.26
C ALA A 106 5.19 25.98 -15.90
N MET A 107 3.85 25.89 -15.86
CA MET A 107 3.16 24.64 -15.49
C MET A 107 3.04 23.75 -16.72
N VAL A 108 3.42 22.49 -16.55
CA VAL A 108 3.32 21.44 -17.58
C VAL A 108 2.76 20.19 -16.92
N MET A 109 1.72 19.63 -17.50
CA MET A 109 1.17 18.32 -17.08
C MET A 109 1.02 17.45 -18.32
N LYS A 110 1.64 16.27 -18.28
CA LYS A 110 1.62 15.30 -19.37
C LYS A 110 1.11 13.96 -18.87
N ARG A 111 0.66 13.13 -19.81
CA ARG A 111 0.28 11.76 -19.52
C ARG A 111 1.50 10.93 -19.09
N GLU A 112 1.46 10.41 -17.90
CA GLU A 112 2.49 9.53 -17.35
C GLU A 112 2.17 8.05 -17.65
N VAL A 113 0.94 7.62 -17.33
CA VAL A 113 0.55 6.21 -17.48
C VAL A 113 -0.85 6.06 -18.06
N ILE A 114 -1.10 4.93 -18.75
CA ILE A 114 -2.44 4.39 -18.99
C ILE A 114 -2.54 3.06 -18.27
N ALA A 115 -3.56 2.92 -17.43
CA ALA A 115 -3.88 1.68 -16.73
C ALA A 115 -5.26 1.18 -17.20
N ASN A 116 -5.40 -0.14 -17.35
CA ASN A 116 -6.68 -0.74 -17.71
C ASN A 116 -7.53 -1.06 -16.47
N LYS A 117 -6.95 -1.02 -15.27
CA LYS A 117 -7.65 -1.18 -13.99
C LYS A 117 -6.92 -0.42 -12.89
N GLY A 118 -7.67 0.23 -12.02
CA GLY A 118 -7.15 0.91 -10.84
C GLY A 118 -8.07 0.70 -9.64
N ILE A 119 -7.48 0.58 -8.45
CA ILE A 119 -8.20 0.43 -7.18
C ILE A 119 -7.58 1.40 -6.17
N TRP A 120 -8.40 2.28 -5.62
CA TRP A 120 -8.01 3.22 -4.55
C TRP A 120 -8.64 2.77 -3.24
N VAL A 121 -7.82 2.43 -2.26
CA VAL A 121 -8.29 1.98 -0.94
C VAL A 121 -8.31 3.10 0.09
N ALA A 122 -7.47 4.11 -0.08
CA ALA A 122 -7.43 5.33 0.73
C ALA A 122 -6.56 6.39 0.07
N LYS A 123 -6.49 7.60 0.65
CA LYS A 123 -5.57 8.66 0.23
C LYS A 123 -4.12 8.12 0.23
N LYS A 124 -3.42 8.29 -0.91
CA LYS A 124 -2.05 7.79 -1.14
C LYS A 124 -1.89 6.26 -1.02
N ARG A 125 -2.99 5.52 -1.14
CA ARG A 125 -2.98 4.05 -1.12
C ARG A 125 -3.79 3.52 -2.29
N TYR A 126 -3.10 3.16 -3.35
CA TYR A 126 -3.73 2.67 -4.59
C TYR A 126 -2.85 1.66 -5.32
N MET A 127 -3.48 0.99 -6.27
CA MET A 127 -2.84 0.05 -7.17
C MET A 127 -3.38 0.22 -8.59
N LEU A 128 -2.48 0.19 -9.58
CA LEU A 128 -2.80 0.32 -11.00
C LEU A 128 -2.20 -0.84 -11.77
N ASN A 129 -2.97 -1.35 -12.73
CA ASN A 129 -2.48 -2.29 -13.73
C ASN A 129 -2.08 -1.50 -14.99
N VAL A 130 -0.83 -1.03 -15.02
CA VAL A 130 -0.29 -0.13 -16.04
C VAL A 130 0.03 -0.90 -17.30
N ILE A 131 -0.45 -0.41 -18.44
CA ILE A 131 -0.27 -1.02 -19.78
C ILE A 131 0.52 -0.12 -20.73
N ASP A 132 0.68 1.16 -20.39
CA ASP A 132 1.51 2.13 -21.13
C ASP A 132 2.14 3.10 -20.12
N GLU A 133 3.42 3.37 -20.27
CA GLU A 133 4.19 4.29 -19.42
C GLU A 133 4.93 5.28 -20.32
N GLU A 134 4.61 6.58 -20.20
CA GLU A 134 5.19 7.69 -20.99
C GLU A 134 5.13 7.49 -22.53
N GLY A 135 4.09 6.85 -23.05
CA GLY A 135 3.94 6.53 -24.46
C GLY A 135 4.59 5.23 -24.91
N ILE A 136 5.26 4.52 -24.00
CA ILE A 136 5.85 3.21 -24.28
C ILE A 136 4.86 2.12 -23.89
N ARG A 137 4.43 1.33 -24.86
CA ARG A 137 3.58 0.17 -24.63
C ARG A 137 4.33 -0.93 -23.91
N LEU A 138 3.79 -1.39 -22.79
CA LEU A 138 4.37 -2.51 -22.05
C LEU A 138 3.93 -3.84 -22.69
N SER A 139 4.87 -4.77 -22.87
CA SER A 139 4.60 -6.13 -23.35
C SER A 139 3.72 -6.93 -22.40
N GLU A 140 3.91 -6.70 -21.09
CA GLU A 140 3.06 -7.22 -20.03
C GLU A 140 2.64 -6.09 -19.08
N PRO A 141 1.41 -6.11 -18.54
CA PRO A 141 0.95 -5.11 -17.59
C PRO A 141 1.85 -5.07 -16.35
N LYS A 142 2.25 -3.85 -15.95
CA LYS A 142 3.08 -3.60 -14.77
C LYS A 142 2.20 -3.15 -13.60
N LEU A 143 2.37 -3.81 -12.46
CA LEU A 143 1.64 -3.44 -11.24
C LEU A 143 2.34 -2.24 -10.55
N LYS A 144 1.71 -1.05 -10.59
CA LYS A 144 2.14 0.16 -9.86
C LYS A 144 1.41 0.19 -8.51
N LEU A 145 2.17 0.13 -7.40
CA LEU A 145 1.64 0.09 -6.04
C LEU A 145 2.11 1.29 -5.24
N MET A 146 1.19 2.00 -4.60
CA MET A 146 1.48 3.13 -3.71
C MET A 146 0.85 2.91 -2.33
N GLY A 147 1.69 3.06 -1.28
CA GLY A 147 1.22 2.97 0.11
C GLY A 147 0.67 1.62 0.56
N ILE A 148 0.73 0.60 -0.27
CA ILE A 148 0.26 -0.77 0.02
C ILE A 148 1.33 -1.54 0.79
N GLU A 149 0.91 -2.44 1.66
CA GLU A 149 1.78 -3.26 2.51
C GLU A 149 2.78 -4.12 1.72
N ALA A 150 2.43 -4.48 0.49
CA ALA A 150 3.30 -5.21 -0.45
C ALA A 150 4.62 -4.50 -0.78
N VAL A 151 4.70 -3.17 -0.57
CA VAL A 151 5.93 -2.38 -0.80
C VAL A 151 6.57 -1.89 0.49
N LYS A 152 5.94 -2.07 1.65
CA LYS A 152 6.44 -1.62 2.94
C LYS A 152 7.52 -2.56 3.47
N SER A 153 8.68 -2.02 3.84
CA SER A 153 9.78 -2.79 4.45
C SER A 153 9.41 -3.42 5.80
N SER A 154 8.36 -2.90 6.45
CA SER A 154 7.84 -3.41 7.71
C SER A 154 6.99 -4.69 7.59
N THR A 155 6.68 -5.15 6.37
CA THR A 155 5.99 -6.41 6.08
C THR A 155 7.04 -7.49 5.75
N PRO A 156 6.91 -8.73 6.24
CA PRO A 156 7.82 -9.82 5.88
C PRO A 156 7.92 -10.02 4.37
N GLN A 157 9.12 -10.34 3.89
CA GLN A 157 9.38 -10.41 2.44
C GLN A 157 8.49 -11.43 1.73
N VAL A 158 8.28 -12.60 2.33
CA VAL A 158 7.41 -13.64 1.77
C VAL A 158 5.97 -13.13 1.64
N CYS A 159 5.45 -12.44 2.66
CA CYS A 159 4.10 -11.86 2.63
C CYS A 159 3.99 -10.75 1.59
N ARG A 160 5.04 -9.91 1.41
CA ARG A 160 5.05 -8.88 0.33
C ARG A 160 4.92 -9.51 -1.05
N GLY A 161 5.62 -10.61 -1.31
CA GLY A 161 5.49 -11.38 -2.56
C GLY A 161 4.06 -11.87 -2.76
N LYS A 162 3.53 -12.58 -1.78
CA LYS A 162 2.18 -13.15 -1.83
C LYS A 162 1.07 -12.09 -1.91
N ILE A 163 1.22 -10.93 -1.26
CA ILE A 163 0.28 -9.79 -1.43
C ILE A 163 0.32 -9.27 -2.87
N LYS A 164 1.50 -9.15 -3.49
CA LYS A 164 1.60 -8.75 -4.91
C LYS A 164 0.93 -9.76 -5.83
N ASP A 165 1.10 -11.05 -5.58
CA ASP A 165 0.48 -12.11 -6.39
C ASP A 165 -1.04 -12.12 -6.20
N ALA A 166 -1.54 -11.94 -4.98
CA ALA A 166 -2.97 -11.75 -4.71
C ALA A 166 -3.54 -10.53 -5.45
N ILE A 167 -2.82 -9.41 -5.47
CA ILE A 167 -3.25 -8.21 -6.21
C ILE A 167 -3.29 -8.49 -7.72
N LYS A 168 -2.33 -9.25 -8.28
CA LYS A 168 -2.39 -9.66 -9.70
C LYS A 168 -3.64 -10.49 -9.99
N ILE A 169 -4.01 -11.41 -9.11
CA ILE A 169 -5.26 -12.18 -9.21
C ILE A 169 -6.46 -11.25 -9.21
N ILE A 170 -6.55 -10.31 -8.28
CA ILE A 170 -7.62 -9.29 -8.20
C ILE A 170 -7.70 -8.46 -9.50
N MET A 171 -6.56 -8.14 -10.12
CA MET A 171 -6.52 -7.35 -11.35
C MET A 171 -6.97 -8.13 -12.58
N SER A 172 -6.81 -9.46 -12.62
CA SER A 172 -6.95 -10.25 -13.85
C SER A 172 -7.89 -11.45 -13.78
N LYS A 173 -8.30 -11.87 -12.56
CA LYS A 173 -9.06 -13.10 -12.34
C LYS A 173 -10.33 -12.86 -11.52
N LYS A 174 -10.98 -13.93 -11.08
CA LYS A 174 -12.22 -13.93 -10.28
C LYS A 174 -11.92 -14.06 -8.79
N GLU A 175 -12.92 -13.79 -7.97
CA GLU A 175 -12.86 -13.93 -6.50
C GLU A 175 -12.54 -15.36 -6.06
N SER A 176 -13.12 -16.38 -6.74
CA SER A 176 -12.83 -17.79 -6.47
C SER A 176 -11.34 -18.14 -6.58
N ASP A 177 -10.64 -17.58 -7.59
CA ASP A 177 -9.20 -17.83 -7.76
C ASP A 177 -8.39 -17.24 -6.59
N LEU A 178 -8.89 -16.16 -5.98
CA LEU A 178 -8.29 -15.57 -4.80
C LEU A 178 -8.52 -16.46 -3.57
N HIS A 179 -9.72 -17.03 -3.39
CA HIS A 179 -10.00 -17.95 -2.28
C HIS A 179 -9.04 -19.14 -2.31
N ASP A 180 -8.86 -19.77 -3.48
CA ASP A 180 -7.94 -20.90 -3.65
C ASP A 180 -6.50 -20.51 -3.31
N PHE A 181 -6.05 -19.33 -3.80
CA PHE A 181 -4.73 -18.80 -3.52
C PHE A 181 -4.50 -18.54 -2.02
N VAL A 182 -5.48 -17.95 -1.33
CA VAL A 182 -5.39 -17.67 0.12
C VAL A 182 -5.33 -18.97 0.91
N ALA A 183 -6.16 -19.97 0.56
CA ALA A 183 -6.19 -21.27 1.22
C ALA A 183 -4.87 -22.03 1.03
N GLU A 184 -4.29 -22.00 -0.17
CA GLU A 184 -2.98 -22.59 -0.45
C GLU A 184 -1.87 -21.90 0.34
N PHE A 185 -1.82 -20.58 0.29
CA PHE A 185 -0.80 -19.82 1.02
C PHE A 185 -0.91 -20.02 2.54
N LYS A 186 -2.11 -20.15 3.08
CA LYS A 186 -2.30 -20.44 4.52
C LYS A 186 -1.66 -21.77 4.94
N LYS A 187 -1.70 -22.79 4.06
CA LYS A 187 -1.02 -24.08 4.29
C LYS A 187 0.50 -23.92 4.23
N GLU A 188 1.00 -23.28 3.15
CA GLU A 188 2.44 -23.01 3.00
C GLU A 188 3.00 -22.20 4.18
N PHE A 189 2.26 -21.20 4.64
CA PHE A 189 2.68 -20.27 5.69
C PHE A 189 3.01 -20.99 7.01
N LYS A 190 2.30 -22.05 7.36
CA LYS A 190 2.52 -22.85 8.57
C LYS A 190 3.83 -23.63 8.56
N GLU A 191 4.35 -23.92 7.36
CA GLU A 191 5.62 -24.63 7.19
C GLU A 191 6.83 -23.69 7.15
N LEU A 192 6.60 -22.35 7.06
CA LEU A 192 7.68 -21.40 7.00
C LEU A 192 8.39 -21.24 8.35
N PRO A 193 9.72 -21.02 8.35
CA PRO A 193 10.45 -20.73 9.56
C PRO A 193 10.02 -19.38 10.18
N PRO A 194 10.05 -19.23 11.50
CA PRO A 194 9.69 -17.98 12.20
C PRO A 194 10.36 -16.73 11.62
N GLU A 195 11.60 -16.85 11.19
CA GLU A 195 12.40 -15.76 10.65
C GLU A 195 11.89 -15.23 9.31
N ALA A 196 11.18 -16.05 8.54
CA ALA A 196 10.59 -15.67 7.25
C ALA A 196 9.30 -14.86 7.39
N ILE A 197 8.54 -15.13 8.49
CA ILE A 197 7.20 -14.57 8.71
C ILE A 197 7.17 -13.48 9.79
N ALA A 198 8.27 -13.26 10.52
CA ALA A 198 8.36 -12.25 11.56
C ALA A 198 8.40 -10.83 11.00
N PHE A 199 7.79 -9.88 11.70
CA PHE A 199 7.75 -8.48 11.34
C PHE A 199 9.10 -7.80 11.57
N PRO A 200 9.73 -7.20 10.54
CA PRO A 200 10.91 -6.37 10.73
C PRO A 200 10.52 -4.99 11.29
N ARG A 201 11.27 -4.51 12.30
CA ARG A 201 11.10 -3.17 12.89
C ARG A 201 12.45 -2.63 13.38
N SER A 202 12.53 -1.30 13.55
CA SER A 202 13.60 -0.68 14.32
C SER A 202 13.16 -0.55 15.77
N CYS A 203 14.04 -0.91 16.70
CA CYS A 203 13.75 -0.89 18.12
C CYS A 203 14.19 0.43 18.73
N ASN A 204 13.23 1.31 19.04
CA ASN A 204 13.48 2.63 19.59
C ASN A 204 12.79 2.79 20.95
N ASN A 205 13.34 3.66 21.81
CA ASN A 205 12.81 4.01 23.12
C ASN A 205 12.81 2.85 24.14
N LEU A 206 13.74 1.90 24.04
CA LEU A 206 13.88 0.79 24.99
C LEU A 206 13.97 1.28 26.44
N ARG A 207 14.77 2.31 26.69
CA ARG A 207 14.94 2.87 28.06
C ARG A 207 13.65 3.45 28.61
N LYS A 208 12.83 4.09 27.76
CA LYS A 208 11.55 4.69 28.15
C LYS A 208 10.54 3.66 28.62
N TYR A 209 10.55 2.47 28.01
CA TYR A 209 9.54 1.44 28.25
C TYR A 209 10.00 0.34 29.20
N ARG A 210 11.27 0.35 29.61
CA ARG A 210 11.82 -0.63 30.56
C ARG A 210 11.27 -0.39 31.95
N ASP A 211 10.86 -1.48 32.61
CA ASP A 211 10.50 -1.52 34.03
C ASP A 211 11.37 -2.59 34.75
N ASN A 212 11.93 -2.24 35.92
CA ASN A 212 12.76 -3.15 36.67
C ASN A 212 11.96 -4.23 37.39
N ALA A 213 10.70 -3.96 37.73
CA ALA A 213 9.81 -4.91 38.42
C ALA A 213 9.07 -5.83 37.43
N ASN A 214 8.60 -5.28 36.29
CA ASN A 214 7.68 -5.97 35.38
C ASN A 214 8.23 -6.14 33.95
N ILE A 215 9.56 -5.97 33.74
CA ILE A 215 10.26 -6.00 32.45
C ILE A 215 9.91 -4.78 31.57
N PHE A 216 8.62 -4.45 31.44
CA PHE A 216 8.11 -3.32 30.61
C PHE A 216 6.87 -2.68 31.25
N ILE A 217 6.61 -1.40 30.93
CA ILE A 217 5.45 -0.64 31.40
C ILE A 217 4.21 -0.88 30.52
N LYS A 218 3.04 -0.55 31.03
CA LYS A 218 1.78 -0.58 30.24
C LYS A 218 1.86 0.38 29.05
N GLY A 219 1.36 -0.05 27.88
CA GLY A 219 1.38 0.76 26.65
C GLY A 219 2.68 0.65 25.86
N THR A 220 3.60 -0.25 26.22
CA THR A 220 4.81 -0.53 25.43
C THR A 220 4.45 -1.06 24.04
N PRO A 221 5.03 -0.50 22.95
CA PRO A 221 4.83 -1.02 21.60
C PRO A 221 5.26 -2.49 21.51
N ILE A 222 4.51 -3.31 20.76
CA ILE A 222 4.66 -4.77 20.75
C ILE A 222 6.09 -5.24 20.44
N HIS A 223 6.77 -4.64 19.47
CA HIS A 223 8.15 -4.99 19.10
C HIS A 223 9.17 -4.61 20.19
N VAL A 224 8.93 -3.50 20.91
CA VAL A 224 9.74 -3.08 22.06
C VAL A 224 9.49 -4.00 23.26
N LYS A 225 8.21 -4.37 23.50
CA LYS A 225 7.84 -5.39 24.50
C LYS A 225 8.61 -6.69 24.26
N GLY A 226 8.57 -7.21 23.02
CA GLY A 226 9.31 -8.41 22.64
C GLY A 226 10.83 -8.29 22.82
N ALA A 227 11.40 -7.09 22.55
CA ALA A 227 12.83 -6.83 22.74
C ALA A 227 13.24 -6.81 24.22
N LEU A 228 12.43 -6.21 25.08
CA LEU A 228 12.69 -6.20 26.53
C LEU A 228 12.56 -7.60 27.13
N ILE A 229 11.59 -8.40 26.68
CA ILE A 229 11.44 -9.81 27.06
C ILE A 229 12.67 -10.61 26.61
N TYR A 230 13.11 -10.43 25.34
CA TYR A 230 14.31 -11.10 24.82
C TYR A 230 15.53 -10.78 25.68
N ASN A 231 15.79 -9.51 25.95
CA ASN A 231 16.93 -9.10 26.79
C ASN A 231 16.87 -9.68 28.21
N HIS A 232 15.68 -9.73 28.79
CA HIS A 232 15.47 -10.37 30.11
C HIS A 232 15.80 -11.85 30.02
N GLN A 233 15.28 -12.58 29.03
CA GLN A 233 15.50 -14.04 28.92
C GLN A 233 16.96 -14.38 28.58
N VAL A 234 17.64 -13.59 27.73
CA VAL A 234 19.09 -13.76 27.50
C VAL A 234 19.88 -13.66 28.80
N LYS A 235 19.48 -12.75 29.71
CA LYS A 235 20.09 -12.60 31.02
C LYS A 235 19.79 -13.80 31.95
N GLU A 236 18.52 -14.17 32.07
CA GLU A 236 18.07 -15.26 32.94
C GLU A 236 18.68 -16.63 32.56
N PHE A 237 18.84 -16.87 31.24
CA PHE A 237 19.46 -18.11 30.76
C PHE A 237 20.99 -18.05 30.68
N GLY A 238 21.62 -16.93 31.08
CA GLY A 238 23.07 -16.77 31.03
C GLY A 238 23.68 -16.81 29.63
N LEU A 239 22.91 -16.36 28.62
CA LEU A 239 23.25 -16.51 27.21
C LEU A 239 23.93 -15.27 26.58
N GLN A 240 24.40 -14.31 27.40
CA GLN A 240 24.94 -13.02 26.94
C GLN A 240 26.16 -13.18 26.01
N ASN A 241 26.96 -14.23 26.22
CA ASN A 241 28.12 -14.51 25.37
C ASN A 241 27.76 -15.06 23.98
N LYS A 242 26.56 -15.61 23.83
CA LYS A 242 26.08 -16.21 22.59
C LYS A 242 25.13 -15.30 21.81
N PHE A 243 24.29 -14.57 22.54
CA PHE A 243 23.26 -13.69 21.97
C PHE A 243 23.41 -12.28 22.54
N PRO A 244 23.70 -11.28 21.66
CA PRO A 244 23.80 -9.90 22.10
C PRO A 244 22.45 -9.37 22.56
N TYR A 245 22.46 -8.45 23.52
CA TYR A 245 21.27 -7.70 23.88
C TYR A 245 20.83 -6.82 22.73
N ILE A 246 19.52 -6.72 22.53
CA ILE A 246 18.92 -5.74 21.64
C ILE A 246 19.12 -4.34 22.24
N GLN A 247 19.64 -3.42 21.42
CA GLN A 247 19.95 -2.05 21.81
C GLN A 247 19.04 -1.04 21.10
N GLU A 248 19.17 0.22 21.51
CA GLU A 248 18.47 1.35 20.91
C GLU A 248 18.88 1.50 19.44
N GLY A 249 17.89 1.57 18.53
CA GLY A 249 18.11 1.71 17.11
C GLY A 249 18.31 0.39 16.32
N ASP A 250 18.48 -0.74 17.01
CA ASP A 250 18.66 -2.02 16.34
C ASP A 250 17.50 -2.38 15.43
N LYS A 251 17.84 -3.00 14.29
CA LYS A 251 16.85 -3.64 13.42
C LYS A 251 16.56 -5.03 13.94
N ILE A 252 15.33 -5.25 14.35
CA ILE A 252 14.85 -6.49 14.93
C ILE A 252 13.73 -7.09 14.11
N LYS A 253 13.44 -8.35 14.38
CA LYS A 253 12.21 -9.03 13.96
C LYS A 253 11.40 -9.39 15.19
N PHE A 254 10.08 -9.32 15.11
CA PHE A 254 9.22 -9.81 16.18
C PHE A 254 8.16 -10.77 15.64
N ILE A 255 7.78 -11.73 16.47
CA ILE A 255 6.80 -12.75 16.14
C ILE A 255 5.83 -12.95 17.30
N LYS A 256 4.59 -13.26 16.97
CA LYS A 256 3.55 -13.61 17.92
C LYS A 256 3.75 -15.02 18.47
N LEU A 257 3.42 -15.19 19.75
CA LEU A 257 3.43 -16.46 20.44
C LEU A 257 2.05 -16.75 21.03
N VAL A 258 1.67 -18.01 21.08
CA VAL A 258 0.53 -18.45 21.89
C VAL A 258 0.82 -18.20 23.37
N GLU A 259 -0.17 -17.76 24.14
CA GLU A 259 0.05 -17.40 25.56
C GLU A 259 0.49 -18.57 26.44
N ALA A 260 0.11 -19.80 26.06
CA ALA A 260 0.47 -21.02 26.75
C ALA A 260 1.94 -21.47 26.52
N ASN A 261 2.88 -20.51 26.43
CA ASN A 261 4.31 -20.76 26.29
C ASN A 261 5.04 -20.60 27.62
N PRO A 262 6.29 -21.10 27.76
CA PRO A 262 7.05 -21.06 29.01
C PRO A 262 7.28 -19.65 29.58
N PHE A 263 7.30 -18.63 28.71
CA PHE A 263 7.54 -17.24 29.13
C PHE A 263 6.26 -16.50 29.48
N LYS A 264 5.08 -17.05 29.16
CA LYS A 264 3.76 -16.45 29.40
C LYS A 264 3.61 -15.06 28.77
N PHE A 265 4.25 -14.82 27.61
CA PHE A 265 4.15 -13.59 26.83
C PHE A 265 3.68 -13.90 25.42
N ASP A 266 2.91 -12.98 24.84
CA ASP A 266 2.30 -13.10 23.50
C ASP A 266 3.23 -12.69 22.34
N VAL A 267 4.49 -12.32 22.63
CA VAL A 267 5.44 -11.83 21.64
C VAL A 267 6.88 -12.05 22.07
N ILE A 268 7.76 -12.28 21.13
CA ILE A 268 9.22 -12.23 21.29
C ILE A 268 9.85 -11.47 20.11
N SER A 269 10.91 -10.71 20.38
CA SER A 269 11.74 -10.10 19.34
C SER A 269 13.13 -10.73 19.36
N TYR A 270 13.83 -10.63 18.23
CA TYR A 270 15.22 -11.09 18.08
C TYR A 270 15.92 -10.31 16.95
N ILE A 271 17.23 -10.35 16.91
CA ILE A 271 18.03 -9.64 15.89
C ILE A 271 18.05 -10.47 14.60
N THR A 272 18.62 -11.65 14.62
CA THR A 272 18.84 -12.50 13.45
C THR A 272 17.87 -13.69 13.41
N SER A 273 17.89 -14.50 14.46
CA SER A 273 17.07 -15.71 14.60
C SER A 273 16.55 -15.86 16.03
N LEU A 274 15.46 -16.60 16.16
CA LEU A 274 14.91 -16.96 17.46
C LEU A 274 15.84 -17.96 18.15
N PRO A 275 16.39 -17.62 19.36
CA PRO A 275 17.29 -18.55 20.05
C PRO A 275 16.65 -19.92 20.30
N THR A 276 17.33 -20.98 19.88
CA THR A 276 16.86 -22.36 20.06
C THR A 276 16.74 -22.75 21.52
N GLU A 277 17.58 -22.15 22.35
CA GLU A 277 17.62 -22.34 23.81
C GLU A 277 16.31 -21.90 24.51
N PHE A 278 15.60 -20.96 23.90
CA PHE A 278 14.30 -20.52 24.43
C PHE A 278 13.18 -21.55 24.20
N LYS A 279 13.39 -22.52 23.28
CA LYS A 279 12.42 -23.57 22.96
C LYS A 279 11.03 -23.02 22.57
N LEU A 280 11.01 -21.84 21.94
CA LEU A 280 9.77 -21.14 21.61
C LEU A 280 9.21 -21.45 20.21
N LYS A 281 9.96 -22.14 19.34
CA LYS A 281 9.54 -22.40 17.96
C LYS A 281 8.15 -23.07 17.88
N GLN A 282 7.87 -23.99 18.74
CA GLN A 282 6.58 -24.72 18.79
C GLN A 282 5.40 -23.88 19.33
N TYR A 283 5.70 -22.73 19.91
CA TYR A 283 4.71 -21.80 20.45
C TYR A 283 4.48 -20.57 19.55
N VAL A 284 5.00 -20.59 18.33
CA VAL A 284 4.73 -19.54 17.36
C VAL A 284 3.24 -19.59 16.98
N ASP A 285 2.56 -18.45 17.12
CA ASP A 285 1.15 -18.31 16.74
C ASP A 285 1.03 -18.00 15.25
N TYR A 286 1.10 -19.05 14.43
CA TYR A 286 1.01 -18.95 12.98
C TYR A 286 -0.32 -18.40 12.48
N GLU A 287 -1.44 -18.66 13.18
CA GLU A 287 -2.75 -18.14 12.78
C GLU A 287 -2.81 -16.63 12.93
N THR A 288 -2.49 -16.12 14.13
CA THR A 288 -2.43 -14.67 14.37
C THR A 288 -1.36 -14.00 13.50
N GLN A 289 -0.22 -14.66 13.28
CA GLN A 289 0.84 -14.13 12.43
C GLN A 289 0.37 -14.01 10.97
N PHE A 290 -0.31 -15.02 10.42
CA PHE A 290 -0.89 -15.00 9.07
C PHE A 290 -1.93 -13.89 8.93
N GLU A 291 -2.84 -13.81 9.90
CA GLU A 291 -3.84 -12.75 9.93
C GLU A 291 -3.19 -11.35 9.86
N LYS A 292 -2.21 -11.08 10.72
CA LYS A 292 -1.58 -9.75 10.83
C LYS A 292 -0.64 -9.42 9.67
N THR A 293 0.05 -10.42 9.09
CA THR A 293 1.04 -10.16 8.03
C THR A 293 0.45 -10.18 6.62
N PHE A 294 -0.64 -10.91 6.41
CA PHE A 294 -1.23 -11.12 5.10
C PHE A 294 -2.71 -10.73 5.03
N LEU A 295 -3.59 -11.27 5.89
CA LEU A 295 -5.03 -11.02 5.75
C LEU A 295 -5.42 -9.57 6.08
N ASP A 296 -4.92 -8.98 7.18
CA ASP A 296 -5.26 -7.60 7.54
C ASP A 296 -4.89 -6.60 6.43
N PRO A 297 -3.69 -6.66 5.81
CA PRO A 297 -3.38 -5.87 4.62
C PRO A 297 -4.35 -6.09 3.45
N MET A 298 -4.77 -7.34 3.23
CA MET A 298 -5.67 -7.69 2.12
C MET A 298 -7.10 -7.23 2.37
N ARG A 299 -7.60 -7.24 3.61
CA ARG A 299 -8.97 -6.82 3.94
C ARG A 299 -9.32 -5.43 3.41
N PHE A 300 -8.42 -4.46 3.54
CA PHE A 300 -8.65 -3.10 3.02
C PHE A 300 -8.80 -3.08 1.51
N ILE A 301 -8.05 -3.92 0.79
CA ILE A 301 -8.13 -4.04 -0.66
C ILE A 301 -9.44 -4.70 -1.06
N LEU A 302 -9.78 -5.80 -0.41
CA LEU A 302 -10.98 -6.58 -0.69
C LEU A 302 -12.26 -5.81 -0.40
N GLN A 303 -12.31 -5.05 0.71
CA GLN A 303 -13.42 -4.18 1.04
C GLN A 303 -13.68 -3.11 -0.04
N ALA A 304 -12.62 -2.56 -0.64
CA ALA A 304 -12.75 -1.55 -1.70
C ALA A 304 -13.41 -2.09 -2.98
N ILE A 305 -13.36 -3.42 -3.21
CA ILE A 305 -13.92 -4.07 -4.39
C ILE A 305 -15.13 -4.98 -4.08
N GLY A 306 -15.52 -5.07 -2.80
CA GLY A 306 -16.64 -5.91 -2.35
C GLY A 306 -16.35 -7.42 -2.37
N TRP A 307 -15.07 -7.82 -2.31
CA TRP A 307 -14.64 -9.22 -2.26
C TRP A 307 -14.32 -9.66 -0.83
N GLU A 308 -14.36 -10.97 -0.60
CA GLU A 308 -13.94 -11.59 0.66
C GLU A 308 -12.66 -12.43 0.44
N HIS A 309 -11.96 -12.78 1.51
CA HIS A 309 -10.74 -13.60 1.43
C HIS A 309 -11.03 -15.12 1.46
N GLU A 310 -12.25 -15.48 1.81
CA GLU A 310 -12.75 -16.86 1.84
C GLU A 310 -14.23 -16.91 1.43
N PRO A 311 -14.73 -18.05 0.96
CA PRO A 311 -16.14 -18.18 0.59
C PRO A 311 -17.06 -17.86 1.77
N LYS A 312 -18.13 -17.09 1.54
CA LYS A 312 -19.17 -16.91 2.55
C LYS A 312 -19.82 -18.27 2.82
N ALA A 313 -19.90 -18.63 4.08
CA ALA A 313 -20.71 -19.78 4.48
C ALA A 313 -22.17 -19.53 4.06
N SER A 314 -22.63 -20.19 3.01
CA SER A 314 -24.06 -20.14 2.64
C SER A 314 -24.85 -21.08 3.57
N LEU A 315 -26.03 -20.62 4.00
CA LEU A 315 -26.96 -21.46 4.76
C LEU A 315 -27.33 -22.74 3.98
N GLU A 316 -27.26 -22.71 2.64
CA GLU A 316 -27.49 -23.87 1.78
C GLU A 316 -26.44 -24.97 1.96
N ALA A 317 -25.19 -24.63 2.32
CA ALA A 317 -24.15 -25.61 2.64
C ALA A 317 -24.36 -26.32 3.99
N PHE A 318 -25.28 -25.82 4.83
CA PHE A 318 -25.67 -26.43 6.11
C PHE A 318 -26.87 -27.36 5.99
N PHE A 319 -27.64 -27.30 4.89
CA PHE A 319 -28.86 -28.05 4.68
C PHE A 319 -28.77 -29.04 3.48
N GLY A 320 -27.59 -29.16 2.86
CA GLY A 320 -27.32 -30.09 1.76
C GLY A 320 -26.74 -31.42 2.19
#